data_8eebdf548ff27088730bdd58edfd49e6
#
_entry.id   8eebdf548ff27088730bdd58edfd49e6
#
_cell.length_a   1.000
_cell.length_b   1.000
_cell.length_c   1.000
_cell.angle_alpha   90.00
_cell.angle_beta   90.00
_cell.angle_gamma   90.00
#
_symmetry.space_group_name_H-M   'P 1'
#
loop_
_entity.id
_entity.type
_entity.pdbx_description
1 polymer ?
#
loop_
_entity_poly.entity_id
_entity_poly.type
_entity_poly.pdbx_seq_one_letter_code
_entity_poly.pdbx_strand_id
1 'polypeptide(L)'
;MHSLGLCDRATALANPATTSHGMAAAITSPAIASPAITSPTDSSHVCPSSSSAVAAAKIPAHSESRTRRILGSLRLSTRRLIVLAAIVLGMRIFVGEASVVPTASMEGTILVGDHLFMDKLLYGPEIPLVHWRLPVLKSIHRGDIIVFRYPKDVKETFLKRVTALGGDRLEIKNGVLYVNSQPVVEPYAVHHAPVHNPLESWGPTVVPEGKLFVMGDNRDNSSDSRDWGFVPMSNVIGEPLFVYWSYDAPTARWLDENPGHRISFYASIAENFFSNTRWNRTGMLL
;
A
#
# COMPACT_ATOMS: atom_id res chain seq x y z
N MET A 1 49.59 -8.08 41.87
CA MET A 1 49.50 -6.86 42.72
C MET A 1 48.35 -6.01 42.13
N HIS A 2 47.34 -5.88 42.95
CA HIS A 2 46.30 -4.84 43.01
C HIS A 2 45.45 -4.61 41.74
N SER A 3 44.20 -4.94 41.71
CA SER A 3 43.05 -4.80 42.64
C SER A 3 42.10 -3.65 42.23
N LEU A 4 40.84 -4.07 41.98
CA LEU A 4 39.56 -3.35 42.28
C LEU A 4 39.19 -2.15 41.37
N GLY A 5 37.94 -1.96 40.97
CA GLY A 5 36.63 -2.29 41.52
C GLY A 5 35.52 -1.99 40.54
N LEU A 6 34.57 -2.72 40.57
CA LEU A 6 33.14 -2.59 40.92
C LEU A 6 32.52 -1.20 40.91
N CYS A 7 31.42 -1.07 40.16
CA CYS A 7 30.12 -0.56 40.60
C CYS A 7 29.18 -0.54 39.40
N ASP A 8 28.30 -1.41 39.23
CA ASP A 8 26.91 -1.64 39.68
C ASP A 8 26.09 -0.36 39.88
N ARG A 9 25.06 -0.21 39.02
CA ARG A 9 23.74 0.28 39.40
C ARG A 9 22.73 0.16 38.28
N ALA A 10 21.95 -0.91 38.37
CA ALA A 10 20.61 -0.96 37.82
C ALA A 10 19.73 0.13 38.50
N THR A 11 18.96 0.84 37.72
CA THR A 11 17.80 1.56 38.25
C THR A 11 16.62 1.28 37.33
N ALA A 12 15.82 0.33 37.77
CA ALA A 12 14.44 0.16 37.35
C ALA A 12 13.63 1.37 37.88
N LEU A 13 12.84 1.99 37.03
CA LEU A 13 11.78 2.87 37.48
C LEU A 13 10.45 2.42 36.88
N ALA A 14 9.59 2.11 37.80
CA ALA A 14 8.25 1.63 37.70
C ALA A 14 7.30 2.61 37.02
N ASN A 15 6.33 2.04 36.36
CA ASN A 15 5.11 2.61 35.87
C ASN A 15 4.15 2.90 37.05
N PRO A 16 3.42 4.00 37.10
CA PRO A 16 2.16 4.04 37.82
C PRO A 16 0.97 4.10 36.87
N ALA A 17 0.13 3.11 37.02
CA ALA A 17 -1.25 3.11 36.59
C ALA A 17 -2.01 4.26 37.27
N THR A 18 -2.79 5.02 36.51
CA THR A 18 -3.80 5.88 37.05
C THR A 18 -5.14 5.60 36.35
N THR A 19 -5.98 5.00 37.10
CA THR A 19 -7.43 4.87 36.94
C THR A 19 -8.09 6.23 37.18
N SER A 20 -9.02 6.66 36.34
CA SER A 20 -10.20 7.45 36.76
C SER A 20 -11.17 7.56 35.60
N HIS A 21 -12.28 6.98 35.80
CA HIS A 21 -13.62 7.58 36.03
C HIS A 21 -14.21 8.28 34.82
N GLY A 22 -15.29 7.64 34.39
CA GLY A 22 -16.28 8.07 33.46
C GLY A 22 -16.98 9.38 33.83
N MET A 23 -17.48 10.01 32.79
CA MET A 23 -18.67 10.85 32.87
C MET A 23 -19.39 10.81 31.53
N ALA A 24 -20.50 10.12 31.55
CA ALA A 24 -21.51 10.20 30.50
C ALA A 24 -22.19 11.56 30.56
N ALA A 25 -22.14 12.30 29.47
CA ALA A 25 -22.97 13.47 29.27
C ALA A 25 -24.03 13.13 28.23
N ALA A 26 -25.24 12.93 28.72
CA ALA A 26 -26.46 12.86 27.92
C ALA A 26 -26.76 14.24 27.35
N ILE A 27 -26.91 14.35 26.05
CA ILE A 27 -27.44 15.53 25.39
C ILE A 27 -28.88 15.23 25.00
N THR A 28 -29.81 15.85 25.77
CA THR A 28 -31.23 15.88 25.54
C THR A 28 -31.56 16.77 24.34
N SER A 29 -32.31 16.24 23.40
CA SER A 29 -32.99 16.99 22.34
C SER A 29 -34.17 17.80 22.91
N PRO A 30 -34.38 19.04 22.48
CA PRO A 30 -35.63 19.73 22.75
C PRO A 30 -36.69 19.41 21.68
N ALA A 31 -37.84 18.99 22.16
CA ALA A 31 -39.05 18.86 21.39
C ALA A 31 -39.60 20.24 21.01
N ILE A 32 -39.88 20.41 19.72
CA ILE A 32 -40.60 21.61 19.23
C ILE A 32 -42.07 21.30 19.20
N ALA A 33 -42.83 22.03 20.01
CA ALA A 33 -44.27 21.99 20.10
C ALA A 33 -44.94 22.65 18.86
N SER A 34 -45.92 22.00 18.31
CA SER A 34 -46.88 22.56 17.35
C SER A 34 -47.89 23.47 18.06
N PRO A 35 -48.23 24.63 17.51
CA PRO A 35 -49.42 25.35 17.96
C PRO A 35 -50.66 24.93 17.17
N ALA A 36 -51.71 24.66 17.91
CA ALA A 36 -53.07 24.46 17.44
C ALA A 36 -53.65 25.76 16.82
N ILE A 37 -54.27 25.63 15.67
CA ILE A 37 -55.05 26.70 15.05
C ILE A 37 -56.52 26.42 15.33
N THR A 38 -57.10 27.30 16.08
CA THR A 38 -58.56 27.42 16.33
C THR A 38 -59.25 28.05 15.14
N SER A 39 -60.31 27.44 14.70
CA SER A 39 -61.32 28.02 13.79
C SER A 39 -62.21 29.06 14.49
N PRO A 40 -62.65 30.07 13.76
CA PRO A 40 -64.00 30.55 13.94
C PRO A 40 -64.87 30.52 12.71
N THR A 41 -66.06 30.23 12.94
CA THR A 41 -67.27 30.14 12.12
C THR A 41 -67.71 31.46 11.49
N ASP A 42 -68.34 31.29 10.34
CA ASP A 42 -69.60 31.93 9.87
C ASP A 42 -69.54 33.33 9.24
N SER A 43 -69.96 33.40 8.03
CA SER A 43 -71.21 34.11 7.59
C SER A 43 -71.31 34.11 6.04
N SER A 44 -72.53 33.75 5.68
CA SER A 44 -73.21 33.80 4.40
C SER A 44 -73.07 35.12 3.63
N HIS A 45 -72.78 35.09 2.33
CA HIS A 45 -73.32 35.99 1.31
C HIS A 45 -73.28 35.39 -0.13
N VAL A 46 -74.47 35.16 -0.59
CA VAL A 46 -75.09 35.25 -1.92
C VAL A 46 -74.23 35.43 -3.13
N CYS A 47 -74.47 34.51 -4.10
CA CYS A 47 -74.08 34.60 -5.52
C CYS A 47 -74.49 35.89 -6.23
N PRO A 48 -73.76 36.29 -7.32
CA PRO A 48 -74.33 36.05 -8.62
C PRO A 48 -73.43 35.46 -9.65
N SER A 49 -74.02 34.68 -10.51
CA SER A 49 -73.53 34.06 -11.70
C SER A 49 -72.87 35.06 -12.68
N SER A 50 -71.64 34.81 -13.05
CA SER A 50 -71.10 35.26 -14.32
C SER A 50 -70.24 34.15 -14.92
N SER A 51 -70.79 33.55 -15.95
CA SER A 51 -70.14 32.64 -16.85
C SER A 51 -68.94 33.33 -17.49
N SER A 52 -67.73 32.97 -17.11
CA SER A 52 -66.53 33.28 -17.82
C SER A 52 -65.80 31.97 -18.14
N ALA A 53 -65.84 31.61 -19.42
CA ALA A 53 -65.10 30.53 -19.99
C ALA A 53 -63.61 30.75 -19.71
N VAL A 54 -63.07 30.05 -18.71
CA VAL A 54 -61.62 29.99 -18.51
C VAL A 54 -61.06 29.10 -19.59
N ALA A 55 -60.45 29.76 -20.55
CA ALA A 55 -59.63 29.09 -21.57
C ALA A 55 -58.56 28.27 -20.82
N ALA A 56 -58.64 26.96 -20.93
CA ALA A 56 -57.61 26.04 -20.45
C ALA A 56 -56.30 26.38 -21.16
N ALA A 57 -55.44 27.09 -20.45
CA ALA A 57 -54.08 27.32 -20.93
C ALA A 57 -53.40 25.98 -21.13
N LYS A 58 -53.22 25.61 -22.39
CA LYS A 58 -52.47 24.44 -22.82
C LYS A 58 -51.01 24.61 -22.35
N ILE A 59 -50.65 23.99 -21.24
CA ILE A 59 -49.28 23.96 -20.73
C ILE A 59 -48.44 23.35 -21.85
N PRO A 60 -47.37 24.02 -22.36
CA PRO A 60 -46.61 23.53 -23.46
C PRO A 60 -45.89 22.24 -23.03
N ALA A 61 -46.14 21.16 -23.74
CA ALA A 61 -45.51 19.83 -23.56
C ALA A 61 -43.99 19.80 -23.79
N HIS A 62 -43.33 20.96 -23.77
CA HIS A 62 -41.92 21.13 -24.12
C HIS A 62 -40.96 20.87 -22.93
N SER A 63 -41.46 20.80 -21.67
CA SER A 63 -40.58 20.61 -20.51
C SER A 63 -40.20 19.14 -20.27
N GLU A 64 -41.10 18.20 -20.59
CA GLU A 64 -40.84 16.77 -20.41
C GLU A 64 -39.73 16.21 -21.31
N SER A 65 -39.59 16.73 -22.52
CA SER A 65 -38.57 16.26 -23.48
C SER A 65 -37.15 16.65 -23.06
N ARG A 66 -36.99 17.81 -22.42
CA ARG A 66 -35.69 18.31 -21.93
C ARG A 66 -35.21 17.51 -20.73
N THR A 67 -36.10 17.24 -19.80
CA THR A 67 -35.80 16.43 -18.57
C THR A 67 -35.44 15.00 -18.93
N ARG A 68 -36.17 14.37 -19.85
CA ARG A 68 -35.84 13.02 -20.35
C ARG A 68 -34.50 12.97 -21.07
N ARG A 69 -34.13 13.98 -21.85
CA ARG A 69 -32.79 14.04 -22.48
C ARG A 69 -31.68 14.23 -21.48
N ILE A 70 -31.87 15.07 -20.47
CA ILE A 70 -30.87 15.29 -19.40
C ILE A 70 -30.71 14.00 -18.56
N LEU A 71 -31.80 13.32 -18.17
CA LEU A 71 -31.72 12.04 -17.46
C LEU A 71 -31.06 10.95 -18.32
N GLY A 72 -31.34 10.92 -19.62
CA GLY A 72 -30.71 9.98 -20.55
C GLY A 72 -29.20 10.20 -20.69
N SER A 73 -28.78 11.46 -20.82
CA SER A 73 -27.35 11.81 -20.90
C SER A 73 -26.63 11.54 -19.57
N LEU A 74 -27.27 11.80 -18.43
CA LEU A 74 -26.73 11.51 -17.10
C LEU A 74 -26.51 10.00 -16.90
N ARG A 75 -27.52 9.19 -17.26
CA ARG A 75 -27.41 7.70 -17.19
C ARG A 75 -26.29 7.16 -18.09
N LEU A 76 -26.14 7.71 -19.30
CA LEU A 76 -25.09 7.29 -20.22
C LEU A 76 -23.70 7.67 -19.70
N SER A 77 -23.56 8.88 -19.12
CA SER A 77 -22.33 9.32 -18.47
C SER A 77 -21.97 8.48 -17.25
N THR A 78 -22.94 8.18 -16.38
CA THR A 78 -22.74 7.32 -15.21
C THR A 78 -22.32 5.92 -15.62
N ARG A 79 -22.98 5.34 -16.63
CA ARG A 79 -22.59 4.01 -17.15
C ARG A 79 -21.14 3.99 -17.67
N ARG A 80 -20.74 5.03 -18.41
CA ARG A 80 -19.35 5.17 -18.92
C ARG A 80 -18.36 5.28 -17.77
N LEU A 81 -18.67 6.07 -16.73
CA LEU A 81 -17.83 6.20 -15.55
C LEU A 81 -17.70 4.87 -14.80
N ILE A 82 -18.79 4.11 -14.64
CA ILE A 82 -18.75 2.78 -14.00
C ILE A 82 -17.87 1.82 -14.81
N VAL A 83 -18.03 1.79 -16.12
CA VAL A 83 -17.21 0.93 -17.00
C VAL A 83 -15.74 1.33 -16.91
N LEU A 84 -15.44 2.63 -16.97
CA LEU A 84 -14.06 3.12 -16.84
C LEU A 84 -13.48 2.76 -15.46
N ALA A 85 -14.23 2.97 -14.39
CA ALA A 85 -13.82 2.60 -13.05
C ALA A 85 -13.57 1.08 -12.92
N ALA A 86 -14.43 0.25 -13.52
CA ALA A 86 -14.26 -1.20 -13.54
C ALA A 86 -13.00 -1.62 -14.33
N ILE A 87 -12.71 -0.97 -15.46
CA ILE A 87 -11.50 -1.20 -16.24
C ILE A 87 -10.25 -0.82 -15.43
N VAL A 88 -10.24 0.39 -14.83
CA VAL A 88 -9.11 0.85 -14.01
C VAL A 88 -8.90 -0.06 -12.79
N LEU A 89 -9.98 -0.47 -12.13
CA LEU A 89 -9.91 -1.39 -11.01
C LEU A 89 -9.39 -2.76 -11.44
N GLY A 90 -9.87 -3.26 -12.58
CA GLY A 90 -9.38 -4.52 -13.17
C GLY A 90 -7.89 -4.45 -13.50
N MET A 91 -7.43 -3.38 -14.13
CA MET A 91 -6.01 -3.15 -14.41
C MET A 91 -5.19 -3.14 -13.12
N ARG A 92 -5.65 -2.44 -12.08
CA ARG A 92 -4.95 -2.37 -10.78
C ARG A 92 -4.88 -3.73 -10.07
N ILE A 93 -5.94 -4.53 -10.17
CA ILE A 93 -6.00 -5.85 -9.50
C ILE A 93 -5.13 -6.88 -10.23
N PHE A 94 -5.19 -6.91 -11.56
CA PHE A 94 -4.60 -7.97 -12.35
C PHE A 94 -3.27 -7.63 -13.00
N VAL A 95 -3.07 -6.40 -13.46
CA VAL A 95 -1.93 -6.06 -14.32
C VAL A 95 -0.77 -5.49 -13.52
N GLY A 96 -1.00 -4.49 -12.68
CA GLY A 96 0.10 -3.85 -11.98
C GLY A 96 -0.31 -3.05 -10.76
N GLU A 97 0.64 -2.85 -9.87
CA GLU A 97 0.50 -2.05 -8.66
C GLU A 97 1.64 -1.04 -8.55
N ALA A 98 1.27 0.17 -8.18
CA ALA A 98 2.21 1.21 -7.80
C ALA A 98 2.48 1.13 -6.30
N SER A 99 3.73 0.98 -5.91
CA SER A 99 4.13 0.90 -4.50
C SER A 99 5.35 1.76 -4.23
N VAL A 100 5.43 2.33 -3.03
CA VAL A 100 6.62 3.05 -2.57
C VAL A 100 7.51 2.13 -1.75
N VAL A 101 8.82 2.32 -1.86
CA VAL A 101 9.83 1.59 -1.07
C VAL A 101 10.17 2.41 0.18
N PRO A 102 9.73 1.97 1.36
CA PRO A 102 9.93 2.74 2.59
C PRO A 102 11.25 2.41 3.30
N THR A 103 11.94 1.33 2.93
CA THR A 103 13.11 0.80 3.65
C THR A 103 14.35 0.68 2.77
N ALA A 104 15.52 0.77 3.38
CA ALA A 104 16.82 0.76 2.71
C ALA A 104 17.37 -0.65 2.41
N SER A 105 16.60 -1.72 2.61
CA SER A 105 17.10 -3.10 2.48
C SER A 105 17.52 -3.51 1.07
N MET A 106 17.11 -2.76 0.04
CA MET A 106 17.49 -2.95 -1.37
C MET A 106 18.37 -1.79 -1.87
N GLU A 107 18.92 -1.00 -0.96
CA GLU A 107 19.81 0.12 -1.29
C GLU A 107 21.04 -0.39 -2.06
N GLY A 108 21.44 0.38 -3.07
CA GLY A 108 22.35 -0.09 -4.11
C GLY A 108 21.62 -0.25 -5.45
N THR A 109 20.46 -0.89 -5.46
CA THR A 109 19.60 -1.01 -6.65
C THR A 109 18.35 -0.13 -6.52
N ILE A 110 17.63 -0.25 -5.42
CA ILE A 110 16.37 0.46 -5.15
C ILE A 110 16.53 1.29 -3.88
N LEU A 111 16.23 2.58 -3.96
CA LEU A 111 16.38 3.52 -2.85
C LEU A 111 15.06 3.75 -2.10
N VAL A 112 15.20 4.19 -0.86
CA VAL A 112 14.04 4.68 -0.08
C VAL A 112 13.39 5.84 -0.81
N GLY A 113 12.06 5.80 -0.96
CA GLY A 113 11.29 6.78 -1.70
C GLY A 113 11.17 6.52 -3.21
N ASP A 114 11.74 5.42 -3.71
CA ASP A 114 11.44 4.95 -5.06
C ASP A 114 10.01 4.44 -5.13
N HIS A 115 9.29 4.89 -6.14
CA HIS A 115 7.95 4.44 -6.47
C HIS A 115 8.04 3.47 -7.64
N LEU A 116 7.70 2.23 -7.38
CA LEU A 116 7.86 1.12 -8.30
C LEU A 116 6.54 0.78 -8.98
N PHE A 117 6.60 0.51 -10.26
CA PHE A 117 5.54 -0.18 -10.96
C PHE A 117 5.85 -1.67 -10.99
N MET A 118 4.95 -2.47 -10.41
CA MET A 118 5.11 -3.93 -10.26
C MET A 118 4.19 -4.64 -11.24
N ASP A 119 4.71 -5.68 -11.90
CA ASP A 119 3.91 -6.61 -12.71
C ASP A 119 3.47 -7.79 -11.84
N LYS A 120 2.17 -8.01 -11.78
CA LYS A 120 1.56 -9.14 -11.05
C LYS A 120 1.20 -10.30 -11.96
N LEU A 121 1.07 -10.08 -13.27
CA LEU A 121 0.63 -11.11 -14.21
C LEU A 121 1.67 -12.23 -14.38
N LEU A 122 2.95 -11.90 -14.25
CA LEU A 122 4.05 -12.81 -14.55
C LEU A 122 4.04 -14.07 -13.66
N TYR A 123 3.68 -13.93 -12.40
CA TYR A 123 3.75 -15.04 -11.42
C TYR A 123 2.38 -15.60 -11.01
N GLY A 124 1.38 -15.44 -11.88
CA GLY A 124 0.05 -16.03 -11.69
C GLY A 124 -0.72 -15.36 -10.55
N PRO A 125 -1.28 -14.18 -10.78
CA PRO A 125 -2.05 -13.47 -9.78
C PRO A 125 -3.25 -14.29 -9.32
N GLU A 126 -3.55 -14.19 -8.03
CA GLU A 126 -4.74 -14.77 -7.44
C GLU A 126 -5.95 -13.90 -7.76
N ILE A 127 -7.00 -14.49 -8.33
CA ILE A 127 -8.25 -13.77 -8.60
C ILE A 127 -8.99 -13.57 -7.27
N PRO A 128 -9.22 -12.31 -6.84
CA PRO A 128 -10.02 -12.03 -5.65
C PRO A 128 -11.39 -12.68 -5.78
N LEU A 129 -11.97 -13.20 -4.71
CA LEU A 129 -13.27 -13.87 -4.60
C LEU A 129 -13.29 -15.35 -5.01
N VAL A 130 -12.49 -15.81 -5.95
CA VAL A 130 -12.53 -17.20 -6.46
C VAL A 130 -11.35 -18.01 -5.94
N HIS A 131 -10.33 -17.37 -5.36
CA HIS A 131 -9.07 -17.98 -4.91
C HIS A 131 -8.37 -18.83 -5.97
N TRP A 132 -8.65 -18.55 -7.24
CA TRP A 132 -8.04 -19.21 -8.38
C TRP A 132 -6.83 -18.43 -8.86
N ARG A 133 -5.70 -19.11 -9.08
CA ARG A 133 -4.50 -18.52 -9.64
C ARG A 133 -4.45 -18.67 -11.15
N LEU A 134 -4.08 -17.60 -11.82
CA LEU A 134 -3.77 -17.66 -13.25
C LEU A 134 -2.47 -18.46 -13.47
N PRO A 135 -2.26 -19.00 -14.67
CA PRO A 135 -1.01 -19.70 -15.00
C PRO A 135 0.19 -18.77 -14.82
N VAL A 136 1.30 -19.33 -14.34
CA VAL A 136 2.58 -18.63 -14.24
C VAL A 136 3.14 -18.44 -15.66
N LEU A 137 3.41 -17.21 -16.03
CA LEU A 137 3.92 -16.83 -17.35
C LEU A 137 5.45 -16.77 -17.41
N LYS A 138 6.10 -16.50 -16.27
CA LYS A 138 7.55 -16.36 -16.13
C LYS A 138 8.06 -17.23 -15.00
N SER A 139 9.10 -18.03 -15.25
CA SER A 139 9.84 -18.73 -14.20
C SER A 139 10.70 -17.76 -13.43
N ILE A 140 10.81 -17.98 -12.11
CA ILE A 140 11.70 -17.21 -11.25
C ILE A 140 13.12 -17.70 -11.42
N HIS A 141 14.08 -16.77 -11.56
CA HIS A 141 15.49 -17.06 -11.69
C HIS A 141 16.30 -16.43 -10.55
N ARG A 142 17.51 -16.92 -10.36
CA ARG A 142 18.47 -16.27 -9.46
C ARG A 142 18.80 -14.88 -10.01
N GLY A 143 18.83 -13.89 -9.14
CA GLY A 143 19.03 -12.48 -9.47
C GLY A 143 17.75 -11.68 -9.68
N ASP A 144 16.60 -12.32 -9.91
CA ASP A 144 15.31 -11.61 -10.03
C ASP A 144 14.97 -10.89 -8.73
N ILE A 145 14.46 -9.66 -8.84
CA ILE A 145 13.89 -8.93 -7.70
C ILE A 145 12.41 -9.27 -7.64
N ILE A 146 11.95 -9.74 -6.49
CA ILE A 146 10.56 -10.15 -6.31
C ILE A 146 9.89 -9.41 -5.16
N VAL A 147 8.59 -9.22 -5.33
CA VAL A 147 7.67 -8.78 -4.28
C VAL A 147 6.89 -9.99 -3.80
N PHE A 148 6.85 -10.21 -2.50
CA PHE A 148 6.21 -11.40 -1.93
C PHE A 148 5.58 -11.10 -0.57
N ARG A 149 4.59 -11.93 -0.17
CA ARG A 149 4.01 -11.90 1.17
C ARG A 149 4.99 -12.50 2.16
N TYR A 150 5.24 -11.78 3.25
CA TYR A 150 6.15 -12.24 4.30
C TYR A 150 5.70 -13.59 4.89
N PRO A 151 6.58 -14.60 4.97
CA PRO A 151 6.16 -15.95 5.37
C PRO A 151 5.63 -16.06 6.81
N LYS A 152 6.05 -15.16 7.71
CA LYS A 152 5.59 -15.16 9.12
C LYS A 152 4.36 -14.28 9.33
N ASP A 153 4.13 -13.28 8.47
CA ASP A 153 2.90 -12.49 8.45
C ASP A 153 2.53 -12.14 6.99
N VAL A 154 1.54 -12.84 6.45
CA VAL A 154 1.07 -12.66 5.06
C VAL A 154 0.43 -11.31 4.75
N LYS A 155 0.20 -10.48 5.77
CA LYS A 155 -0.30 -9.10 5.59
C LYS A 155 0.82 -8.16 5.18
N GLU A 156 2.05 -8.48 5.56
CA GLU A 156 3.23 -7.71 5.19
C GLU A 156 3.77 -8.14 3.82
N THR A 157 4.21 -7.17 3.06
CA THR A 157 4.80 -7.36 1.72
C THR A 157 6.24 -6.91 1.73
N PHE A 158 7.14 -7.80 1.30
CA PHE A 158 8.56 -7.55 1.23
C PHE A 158 9.06 -7.54 -0.21
N LEU A 159 10.12 -6.79 -0.43
CA LEU A 159 10.86 -6.70 -1.68
C LEU A 159 12.29 -7.18 -1.43
N LYS A 160 12.72 -8.24 -2.12
CA LYS A 160 14.06 -8.82 -2.00
C LYS A 160 14.51 -9.40 -3.32
N ARG A 161 15.81 -9.72 -3.42
CA ARG A 161 16.40 -10.41 -4.56
C ARG A 161 16.49 -11.91 -4.31
N VAL A 162 16.13 -12.70 -5.32
CA VAL A 162 16.26 -14.16 -5.30
C VAL A 162 17.75 -14.53 -5.44
N THR A 163 18.28 -15.17 -4.41
CA THR A 163 19.70 -15.62 -4.40
C THR A 163 19.85 -17.11 -4.64
N ALA A 164 18.84 -17.92 -4.24
CA ALA A 164 18.85 -19.35 -4.54
C ALA A 164 17.42 -19.89 -4.72
N LEU A 165 17.30 -20.96 -5.49
CA LEU A 165 16.05 -21.66 -5.83
C LEU A 165 15.97 -23.00 -5.12
N GLY A 166 14.78 -23.63 -5.12
CA GLY A 166 14.59 -24.99 -4.61
C GLY A 166 15.59 -25.98 -5.20
N GLY A 167 16.19 -26.80 -4.35
CA GLY A 167 17.27 -27.73 -4.69
C GLY A 167 18.68 -27.17 -4.59
N ASP A 168 18.86 -25.84 -4.55
CA ASP A 168 20.19 -25.24 -4.43
C ASP A 168 20.78 -25.42 -3.05
N ARG A 169 22.10 -25.74 -3.01
CA ARG A 169 22.91 -25.65 -1.81
C ARG A 169 23.52 -24.27 -1.68
N LEU A 170 23.18 -23.57 -0.64
CA LEU A 170 23.59 -22.20 -0.38
C LEU A 170 24.52 -22.11 0.81
N GLU A 171 25.55 -21.29 0.72
CA GLU A 171 26.49 -20.96 1.79
C GLU A 171 27.03 -19.56 1.61
N ILE A 172 27.19 -18.81 2.68
CA ILE A 172 27.87 -17.51 2.69
C ILE A 172 29.13 -17.68 3.54
N LYS A 173 30.29 -17.36 2.96
CA LYS A 173 31.59 -17.38 3.61
C LYS A 173 32.26 -16.03 3.48
N ASN A 174 32.53 -15.38 4.60
CA ASN A 174 33.19 -14.08 4.63
C ASN A 174 32.57 -13.07 3.67
N GLY A 175 31.24 -12.97 3.69
CA GLY A 175 30.48 -12.07 2.80
C GLY A 175 30.32 -12.53 1.35
N VAL A 176 30.95 -13.62 0.94
CA VAL A 176 30.82 -14.17 -0.42
C VAL A 176 29.74 -15.25 -0.45
N LEU A 177 28.77 -15.06 -1.33
CA LEU A 177 27.72 -16.05 -1.58
C LEU A 177 28.24 -17.18 -2.46
N TYR A 178 28.01 -18.41 -2.04
CA TYR A 178 28.24 -19.62 -2.82
C TYR A 178 26.92 -20.35 -3.06
N VAL A 179 26.65 -20.67 -4.31
CA VAL A 179 25.52 -21.51 -4.70
C VAL A 179 26.05 -22.73 -5.44
N ASN A 180 25.68 -23.91 -4.94
CA ASN A 180 26.17 -25.19 -5.47
C ASN A 180 27.71 -25.27 -5.52
N SER A 181 28.35 -24.73 -4.47
CA SER A 181 29.82 -24.65 -4.32
C SER A 181 30.54 -23.70 -5.30
N GLN A 182 29.78 -22.91 -6.07
CA GLN A 182 30.34 -21.89 -6.97
C GLN A 182 30.12 -20.50 -6.36
N PRO A 183 31.17 -19.63 -6.33
CA PRO A 183 31.00 -18.26 -5.88
C PRO A 183 30.12 -17.50 -6.87
N VAL A 184 29.20 -16.69 -6.34
CA VAL A 184 28.31 -15.84 -7.14
C VAL A 184 28.86 -14.42 -7.16
N VAL A 185 28.98 -13.83 -8.34
CA VAL A 185 29.35 -12.43 -8.49
C VAL A 185 28.09 -11.58 -8.33
N GLU A 186 28.07 -10.71 -7.32
CA GLU A 186 26.90 -9.90 -6.96
C GLU A 186 27.22 -8.40 -7.02
N PRO A 187 27.28 -7.79 -8.22
CA PRO A 187 27.68 -6.39 -8.37
C PRO A 187 26.67 -5.39 -7.75
N TYR A 188 25.49 -5.85 -7.44
CA TYR A 188 24.42 -5.11 -6.80
C TYR A 188 24.49 -5.13 -5.27
N ALA A 189 25.23 -6.06 -4.68
CA ALA A 189 25.31 -6.21 -3.24
C ALA A 189 26.16 -5.10 -2.62
N VAL A 190 25.60 -4.44 -1.59
CA VAL A 190 26.28 -3.38 -0.85
C VAL A 190 26.58 -3.87 0.56
N HIS A 191 27.83 -3.68 0.96
CA HIS A 191 28.34 -3.97 2.29
C HIS A 191 28.83 -2.67 2.92
N HIS A 192 28.32 -2.32 4.08
CA HIS A 192 28.71 -1.13 4.84
C HIS A 192 29.66 -1.46 5.99
N ALA A 193 29.68 -2.71 6.45
CA ALA A 193 30.56 -3.18 7.49
C ALA A 193 31.95 -3.60 6.93
N PRO A 194 33.03 -3.52 7.72
CA PRO A 194 34.33 -4.06 7.32
C PRO A 194 34.23 -5.55 7.02
N VAL A 195 34.95 -6.01 6.00
CA VAL A 195 34.94 -7.35 5.36
C VAL A 195 35.21 -8.56 6.30
N HIS A 196 35.15 -8.40 7.62
CA HIS A 196 35.42 -9.46 8.59
C HIS A 196 34.36 -9.53 9.71
N ASN A 197 33.12 -9.19 9.41
CA ASN A 197 32.04 -9.37 10.38
C ASN A 197 31.69 -10.88 10.48
N PRO A 198 31.71 -11.50 11.67
CA PRO A 198 31.31 -12.90 11.86
C PRO A 198 29.86 -13.21 11.42
N LEU A 199 29.01 -12.20 11.32
CA LEU A 199 27.65 -12.31 10.76
C LEU A 199 27.64 -12.55 9.23
N GLU A 200 28.78 -12.44 8.56
CA GLU A 200 28.92 -12.66 7.13
C GLU A 200 29.06 -14.14 6.74
N SER A 201 29.01 -15.06 7.69
CA SER A 201 29.01 -16.50 7.41
C SER A 201 27.67 -17.10 7.78
N TRP A 202 27.04 -17.79 6.81
CA TRP A 202 25.73 -18.40 6.99
C TRP A 202 25.65 -19.72 6.21
N GLY A 203 24.97 -20.70 6.79
CA GLY A 203 24.81 -22.01 6.17
C GLY A 203 25.96 -22.99 6.52
N PRO A 204 26.20 -24.02 5.71
CA PRO A 204 25.52 -24.38 4.48
C PRO A 204 24.10 -24.92 4.68
N THR A 205 23.21 -24.64 3.73
CA THR A 205 21.85 -25.18 3.74
C THR A 205 21.38 -25.52 2.32
N VAL A 206 20.38 -26.38 2.21
CA VAL A 206 19.71 -26.68 0.93
C VAL A 206 18.35 -26.03 0.94
N VAL A 207 18.04 -25.29 -0.11
CA VAL A 207 16.72 -24.65 -0.28
C VAL A 207 15.70 -25.76 -0.57
N PRO A 208 14.62 -25.87 0.22
CA PRO A 208 13.60 -26.88 -0.06
C PRO A 208 12.90 -26.64 -1.41
N GLU A 209 12.45 -27.72 -2.06
CA GLU A 209 11.69 -27.63 -3.30
C GLU A 209 10.44 -26.75 -3.14
N GLY A 210 10.15 -25.93 -4.16
CA GLY A 210 9.04 -25.00 -4.15
C GLY A 210 9.23 -23.75 -3.26
N LYS A 211 10.44 -23.57 -2.70
CA LYS A 211 10.81 -22.39 -1.93
C LYS A 211 11.97 -21.63 -2.57
N LEU A 212 12.13 -20.38 -2.13
CA LEU A 212 13.17 -19.46 -2.56
C LEU A 212 13.97 -19.02 -1.35
N PHE A 213 15.24 -18.72 -1.57
CA PHE A 213 16.05 -17.98 -0.63
C PHE A 213 16.29 -16.58 -1.21
N VAL A 214 15.95 -15.57 -0.43
CA VAL A 214 16.00 -14.18 -0.87
C VAL A 214 16.83 -13.33 0.07
N MET A 215 17.54 -12.35 -0.47
CA MET A 215 18.36 -11.41 0.31
C MET A 215 18.11 -9.98 -0.14
N GLY A 216 18.33 -9.03 0.77
CA GLY A 216 18.41 -7.63 0.41
C GLY A 216 19.75 -7.32 -0.27
N ASP A 217 19.76 -6.36 -1.18
CA ASP A 217 20.98 -5.89 -1.82
C ASP A 217 21.88 -5.15 -0.82
N ASN A 218 21.28 -4.44 0.15
CA ASN A 218 21.96 -3.89 1.32
C ASN A 218 22.16 -5.00 2.37
N ARG A 219 23.26 -5.76 2.24
CA ARG A 219 23.54 -6.99 3.00
C ARG A 219 23.53 -6.79 4.50
N ASP A 220 24.06 -5.66 4.97
CA ASP A 220 24.23 -5.39 6.39
C ASP A 220 22.97 -4.77 7.02
N ASN A 221 22.04 -4.27 6.21
CA ASN A 221 20.82 -3.62 6.64
C ASN A 221 19.58 -4.25 6.01
N SER A 222 19.49 -5.58 6.08
CA SER A 222 18.35 -6.32 5.51
C SER A 222 17.95 -7.45 6.42
N SER A 223 16.71 -7.43 6.90
CA SER A 223 16.06 -8.64 7.41
C SER A 223 15.54 -9.46 6.24
N ASP A 224 16.11 -10.65 6.07
CA ASP A 224 15.85 -11.50 4.90
C ASP A 224 15.91 -13.00 5.25
N SER A 225 16.06 -13.86 4.27
CA SER A 225 16.05 -15.31 4.47
C SER A 225 17.13 -15.82 5.44
N ARG A 226 18.16 -15.06 5.69
CA ARG A 226 19.18 -15.38 6.70
C ARG A 226 18.59 -15.39 8.12
N ASP A 227 17.58 -14.54 8.37
CA ASP A 227 16.95 -14.37 9.69
C ASP A 227 15.69 -15.22 9.84
N TRP A 228 14.84 -15.24 8.82
CA TRP A 228 13.48 -15.80 8.94
C TRP A 228 13.23 -17.01 8.03
N GLY A 229 14.20 -17.42 7.18
CA GLY A 229 14.15 -18.64 6.40
C GLY A 229 13.60 -18.46 4.97
N PHE A 230 12.99 -19.50 4.45
CA PHE A 230 12.63 -19.61 3.01
C PHE A 230 11.25 -19.02 2.69
N VAL A 231 11.13 -18.48 1.48
CA VAL A 231 9.87 -17.98 0.92
C VAL A 231 9.21 -19.06 0.07
N PRO A 232 7.97 -19.47 0.36
CA PRO A 232 7.22 -20.32 -0.57
C PRO A 232 6.99 -19.60 -1.89
N MET A 233 7.15 -20.28 -3.03
CA MET A 233 6.86 -19.70 -4.35
C MET A 233 5.43 -19.16 -4.46
N SER A 234 4.50 -19.78 -3.71
CA SER A 234 3.11 -19.32 -3.64
C SER A 234 2.94 -17.93 -3.03
N ASN A 235 3.91 -17.45 -2.25
CA ASN A 235 3.86 -16.13 -1.65
C ASN A 235 4.29 -15.02 -2.61
N VAL A 236 4.89 -15.34 -3.75
CA VAL A 236 5.34 -14.36 -4.73
C VAL A 236 4.12 -13.67 -5.36
N ILE A 237 4.14 -12.34 -5.35
CA ILE A 237 3.07 -11.48 -5.87
C ILE A 237 3.42 -10.98 -7.27
N GLY A 238 4.67 -10.57 -7.49
CA GLY A 238 5.12 -9.96 -8.74
C GLY A 238 6.57 -9.56 -8.73
N GLU A 239 6.99 -8.86 -9.78
CA GLU A 239 8.32 -8.25 -9.86
C GLU A 239 8.20 -6.75 -10.15
N PRO A 240 9.11 -5.91 -9.63
CA PRO A 240 9.19 -4.52 -10.02
C PRO A 240 9.79 -4.41 -11.43
N LEU A 241 9.16 -3.62 -12.29
CA LEU A 241 9.63 -3.43 -13.67
C LEU A 241 10.48 -2.16 -13.81
N PHE A 242 10.01 -1.06 -13.21
CA PHE A 242 10.70 0.22 -13.31
C PHE A 242 10.31 1.16 -12.17
N VAL A 243 11.18 2.15 -11.95
CA VAL A 243 10.93 3.27 -11.05
C VAL A 243 10.17 4.34 -11.82
N TYR A 244 8.91 4.58 -11.52
CA TYR A 244 8.16 5.64 -12.23
C TYR A 244 8.33 7.02 -11.59
N TRP A 245 8.72 7.08 -10.32
CA TRP A 245 9.04 8.30 -9.59
C TRP A 245 9.92 7.98 -8.38
N SER A 246 10.79 8.92 -8.01
CA SER A 246 11.67 8.79 -6.84
C SER A 246 11.75 10.10 -6.09
N TYR A 247 11.46 10.07 -4.79
CA TYR A 247 11.48 11.24 -3.93
C TYR A 247 12.38 11.04 -2.73
N ASP A 248 13.29 11.98 -2.51
CA ASP A 248 14.25 11.93 -1.42
C ASP A 248 13.60 12.34 -0.09
N ALA A 249 13.32 11.34 0.74
CA ALA A 249 12.83 11.55 2.10
C ALA A 249 13.27 10.39 3.00
N PRO A 250 13.52 10.67 4.30
CA PRO A 250 13.92 9.65 5.26
C PRO A 250 12.86 8.54 5.43
N THR A 251 13.33 7.30 5.67
CA THR A 251 12.49 6.12 5.97
C THR A 251 11.39 6.42 6.99
N ALA A 252 11.71 7.15 8.06
CA ALA A 252 10.75 7.49 9.11
C ALA A 252 9.53 8.27 8.61
N ARG A 253 9.68 9.07 7.53
CA ARG A 253 8.55 9.80 6.93
C ARG A 253 7.63 8.90 6.14
N TRP A 254 8.19 7.90 5.47
CA TRP A 254 7.42 6.93 4.68
C TRP A 254 6.66 5.93 5.55
N LEU A 255 7.22 5.58 6.72
CA LEU A 255 6.62 4.63 7.69
C LEU A 255 5.69 5.32 8.71
N ASP A 256 5.57 6.64 8.72
CA ASP A 256 4.72 7.35 9.67
C ASP A 256 3.23 7.13 9.34
N GLU A 257 2.51 6.48 10.24
CA GLU A 257 1.08 6.18 10.09
C GLU A 257 0.17 7.27 10.65
N ASN A 258 0.71 8.28 11.34
CA ASN A 258 -0.08 9.37 11.91
C ASN A 258 -0.73 10.20 10.79
N PRO A 259 -2.06 10.31 10.72
CA PRO A 259 -2.74 11.02 9.63
C PRO A 259 -2.33 12.49 9.49
N GLY A 260 -2.10 13.18 10.62
CA GLY A 260 -1.65 14.58 10.62
C GLY A 260 -0.26 14.75 10.03
N HIS A 261 0.67 13.86 10.41
CA HIS A 261 2.04 13.87 9.87
C HIS A 261 2.06 13.49 8.39
N ARG A 262 1.20 12.56 7.97
CA ARG A 262 1.08 12.20 6.54
C ARG A 262 0.59 13.35 5.68
N ILE A 263 -0.42 14.11 6.16
CA ILE A 263 -0.89 15.29 5.44
C ILE A 263 0.22 16.33 5.31
N SER A 264 0.94 16.63 6.41
CA SER A 264 2.08 17.56 6.37
C SER A 264 3.22 17.08 5.48
N PHE A 265 3.46 15.77 5.45
CA PHE A 265 4.44 15.16 4.56
C PHE A 265 4.06 15.32 3.08
N TYR A 266 2.81 15.04 2.70
CA TYR A 266 2.35 15.26 1.33
C TYR A 266 2.37 16.74 0.92
N ALA A 267 2.08 17.65 1.85
CA ALA A 267 2.24 19.08 1.61
C ALA A 267 3.71 19.44 1.34
N SER A 268 4.63 18.91 2.15
CA SER A 268 6.08 19.13 1.93
C SER A 268 6.58 18.51 0.62
N ILE A 269 6.01 17.39 0.18
CA ILE A 269 6.29 16.82 -1.15
C ILE A 269 5.85 17.79 -2.25
N ALA A 270 4.67 18.37 -2.14
CA ALA A 270 4.17 19.33 -3.13
C ALA A 270 5.05 20.60 -3.21
N GLU A 271 5.47 21.11 -2.07
CA GLU A 271 6.36 22.29 -1.98
C GLU A 271 7.75 22.01 -2.56
N ASN A 272 8.31 20.83 -2.29
CA ASN A 272 9.67 20.46 -2.67
C ASN A 272 9.71 19.44 -3.83
N PHE A 273 8.65 19.37 -4.63
CA PHE A 273 8.50 18.37 -5.68
C PHE A 273 9.67 18.35 -6.66
N PHE A 274 10.08 19.53 -7.14
CA PHE A 274 11.16 19.63 -8.13
C PHE A 274 12.55 19.47 -7.54
N SER A 275 12.77 19.91 -6.29
CA SER A 275 14.08 19.87 -5.63
C SER A 275 14.46 18.49 -5.09
N ASN A 276 13.47 17.77 -4.53
CA ASN A 276 13.71 16.49 -3.88
C ASN A 276 13.32 15.28 -4.75
N THR A 277 12.78 15.50 -5.96
CA THR A 277 12.60 14.42 -6.92
C THR A 277 13.94 14.05 -7.55
N ARG A 278 14.29 12.77 -7.46
CA ARG A 278 15.48 12.18 -8.11
C ARG A 278 15.15 11.86 -9.57
N TRP A 279 15.18 12.89 -10.42
CA TRP A 279 14.78 12.79 -11.83
C TRP A 279 15.56 11.75 -12.63
N ASN A 280 16.85 11.54 -12.25
CA ASN A 280 17.73 10.55 -12.87
C ASN A 280 17.30 9.09 -12.63
N ARG A 281 16.41 8.85 -11.66
CA ARG A 281 15.86 7.52 -11.38
C ARG A 281 14.50 7.27 -12.04
N THR A 282 13.83 8.35 -12.48
CA THR A 282 12.52 8.23 -13.13
C THR A 282 12.65 7.56 -14.49
N GLY A 283 11.93 6.44 -14.68
CA GLY A 283 12.02 5.59 -15.88
C GLY A 283 13.12 4.54 -15.85
N MET A 284 13.86 4.40 -14.71
CA MET A 284 14.90 3.39 -14.56
C MET A 284 14.29 1.98 -14.55
N LEU A 285 14.73 1.11 -15.44
CA LEU A 285 14.37 -0.32 -15.46
C LEU A 285 15.13 -1.08 -14.35
N LEU A 286 14.50 -2.12 -13.82
CA LEU A 286 15.03 -2.91 -12.70
C LEU A 286 15.38 -4.34 -13.12
#